data_11d4c616a3ae7918e92975884656bd72
#
_entry.id   11d4c616a3ae7918e92975884656bd72
#
_cell.length_a   1.000
_cell.length_b   1.000
_cell.length_c   1.000
_cell.angle_alpha   90.00
_cell.angle_beta   90.00
_cell.angle_gamma   90.00
#
_symmetry.space_group_name_H-M   'P 1'
#
loop_
_entity.id
_entity.type
_entity.pdbx_description
1 polymer ?
#
loop_
_entity_poly.entity_id
_entity_poly.type
_entity_poly.pdbx_seq_one_letter_code
_entity_poly.pdbx_strand_id
1 'polypeptide(L)'
;IIIAGAGEVGTHLAKMLSQEKQDIILMDPNEERLNFTNSSMEILPMVGNPTSIRDLEEAGIRKADLFVSVTPEETTNVAASILASKLGAHKTLARINNYEYLLPKNKELFEKMGIDSMIYPEMLAAKEIVTAVRRPWTRQYWELFGGALILIGVKVRDNSRLVNKHLSELLNEQKLYHIVAIKRQYETIIPRGTDFILPGDIVFFTTTKEHIKDVQMHAGKKD
;
A
#
# COMPACT_ATOMS: atom_id res chain seq x y z
N ILE A 1 -5.19 18.17 -0.52
CA ILE A 1 -3.97 17.42 -0.81
C ILE A 1 -3.28 18.06 -2.00
N ILE A 2 -1.94 18.22 -1.95
CA ILE A 2 -1.14 18.70 -3.08
C ILE A 2 -0.23 17.58 -3.55
N ILE A 3 -0.28 17.26 -4.84
CA ILE A 3 0.55 16.24 -5.48
C ILE A 3 1.46 16.92 -6.50
N ALA A 4 2.77 16.84 -6.32
CA ALA A 4 3.77 17.35 -7.22
C ALA A 4 4.33 16.25 -8.12
N GLY A 5 4.14 16.41 -9.43
CA GLY A 5 4.50 15.48 -10.49
C GLY A 5 3.27 14.81 -11.12
N ALA A 6 2.91 15.20 -12.34
CA ALA A 6 1.81 14.65 -13.13
C ALA A 6 2.30 13.50 -14.07
N GLY A 7 3.28 12.73 -13.62
CA GLY A 7 3.66 11.46 -14.25
C GLY A 7 2.68 10.34 -13.90
N GLU A 8 2.99 9.09 -14.28
CA GLU A 8 2.12 7.93 -14.05
C GLU A 8 1.71 7.77 -12.58
N VAL A 9 2.67 7.86 -11.65
CA VAL A 9 2.41 7.69 -10.22
C VAL A 9 1.49 8.79 -9.69
N GLY A 10 1.81 10.06 -9.97
CA GLY A 10 1.03 11.20 -9.48
C GLY A 10 -0.39 11.25 -10.07
N THR A 11 -0.52 10.94 -11.35
CA THR A 11 -1.80 10.86 -12.04
C THR A 11 -2.70 9.76 -11.48
N HIS A 12 -2.15 8.55 -11.26
CA HIS A 12 -2.91 7.46 -10.67
C HIS A 12 -3.30 7.77 -9.22
N LEU A 13 -2.38 8.35 -8.44
CA LEU A 13 -2.66 8.74 -7.06
C LEU A 13 -3.78 9.80 -7.01
N ALA A 14 -3.72 10.84 -7.86
CA ALA A 14 -4.75 11.86 -7.93
C ALA A 14 -6.12 11.26 -8.28
N LYS A 15 -6.18 10.33 -9.26
CA LYS A 15 -7.42 9.63 -9.62
C LYS A 15 -7.98 8.78 -8.49
N MET A 16 -7.15 8.07 -7.76
CA MET A 16 -7.61 7.25 -6.62
C MET A 16 -8.14 8.12 -5.50
N LEU A 17 -7.44 9.20 -5.15
CA LEU A 17 -7.85 10.09 -4.08
C LEU A 17 -9.08 10.95 -4.42
N SER A 18 -9.30 11.28 -5.70
CA SER A 18 -10.53 11.98 -6.12
C SER A 18 -11.79 11.16 -5.88
N GLN A 19 -11.70 9.82 -5.91
CA GLN A 19 -12.82 8.93 -5.58
C GLN A 19 -13.15 8.93 -4.08
N GLU A 20 -12.20 9.34 -3.25
CA GLU A 20 -12.34 9.44 -1.79
C GLU A 20 -12.82 10.85 -1.34
N LYS A 21 -13.33 11.66 -2.27
CA LYS A 21 -13.83 13.03 -2.02
C LYS A 21 -12.80 13.96 -1.36
N GLN A 22 -11.56 13.88 -1.82
CA GLN A 22 -10.47 14.75 -1.38
C GLN A 22 -10.27 15.89 -2.37
N ASP A 23 -10.11 17.12 -1.85
CA ASP A 23 -9.66 18.25 -2.66
C ASP A 23 -8.20 18.06 -3.08
N ILE A 24 -7.96 17.98 -4.37
CA ILE A 24 -6.64 17.65 -4.91
C ILE A 24 -6.15 18.74 -5.84
N ILE A 25 -4.93 19.21 -5.60
CA ILE A 25 -4.16 20.00 -6.54
C ILE A 25 -3.07 19.10 -7.11
N LEU A 26 -3.04 18.95 -8.43
CA LEU A 26 -1.99 18.24 -9.14
C LEU A 26 -1.11 19.27 -9.85
N MET A 27 0.15 19.37 -9.39
CA MET A 27 1.13 20.33 -9.86
C MET A 27 2.19 19.67 -10.73
N ASP A 28 2.45 20.23 -11.91
CA ASP A 28 3.58 19.83 -12.79
C ASP A 28 4.04 21.06 -13.58
N PRO A 29 5.36 21.26 -13.83
CA PRO A 29 5.83 22.33 -14.70
C PRO A 29 5.45 22.15 -16.18
N ASN A 30 5.12 20.94 -16.58
CA ASN A 30 4.67 20.63 -17.96
C ASN A 30 3.14 20.59 -18.02
N GLU A 31 2.56 21.62 -18.68
CA GLU A 31 1.13 21.75 -18.88
C GLU A 31 0.51 20.56 -19.63
N GLU A 32 1.22 19.97 -20.59
CA GLU A 32 0.72 18.83 -21.38
C GLU A 32 0.40 17.62 -20.49
N ARG A 33 1.17 17.43 -19.40
CA ARG A 33 0.94 16.34 -18.45
C ARG A 33 -0.31 16.55 -17.59
N LEU A 34 -0.82 17.75 -17.53
CA LEU A 34 -2.02 18.10 -16.77
C LEU A 34 -3.30 18.02 -17.60
N ASN A 35 -3.21 17.90 -18.93
CA ASN A 35 -4.34 17.91 -19.86
C ASN A 35 -5.29 16.70 -19.75
N PHE A 36 -4.93 15.65 -18.97
CA PHE A 36 -5.80 14.49 -18.79
C PHE A 36 -6.88 14.70 -17.71
N THR A 37 -6.81 15.79 -16.95
CA THR A 37 -7.80 16.08 -15.91
C THR A 37 -9.12 16.49 -16.59
N ASN A 38 -10.04 15.51 -16.69
CA ASN A 38 -11.39 15.78 -17.18
C ASN A 38 -12.19 16.55 -16.12
N SER A 39 -13.11 17.39 -16.57
CA SER A 39 -14.02 18.17 -15.72
C SER A 39 -14.90 17.34 -14.76
N SER A 40 -14.90 16.03 -14.88
CA SER A 40 -15.59 15.09 -13.98
C SER A 40 -14.80 14.66 -12.75
N MET A 41 -13.51 15.01 -12.67
CA MET A 41 -12.65 14.70 -11.53
C MET A 41 -12.46 15.95 -10.67
N GLU A 42 -12.62 15.81 -9.37
CA GLU A 42 -12.33 16.87 -8.39
C GLU A 42 -10.82 17.04 -8.19
N ILE A 43 -10.10 17.28 -9.32
CA ILE A 43 -8.65 17.51 -9.37
C ILE A 43 -8.43 18.87 -10.02
N LEU A 44 -7.78 19.77 -9.31
CA LEU A 44 -7.37 21.08 -9.82
C LEU A 44 -5.95 20.96 -10.41
N PRO A 45 -5.78 21.05 -11.75
CA PRO A 45 -4.46 21.09 -12.35
C PRO A 45 -3.82 22.45 -12.12
N MET A 46 -2.53 22.46 -11.78
CA MET A 46 -1.75 23.67 -11.58
C MET A 46 -0.40 23.56 -12.27
N VAL A 47 -0.13 24.45 -13.21
CA VAL A 47 1.21 24.57 -13.80
C VAL A 47 2.11 25.27 -12.78
N GLY A 48 3.15 24.58 -12.31
CA GLY A 48 4.05 25.12 -11.29
C GLY A 48 5.24 24.22 -11.00
N ASN A 49 6.26 24.81 -10.39
CA ASN A 49 7.47 24.10 -9.98
C ASN A 49 7.37 23.77 -8.47
N PRO A 50 7.44 22.49 -8.06
CA PRO A 50 7.32 22.09 -6.68
C PRO A 50 8.46 22.56 -5.77
N THR A 51 9.54 23.08 -6.32
CA THR A 51 10.63 23.72 -5.55
C THR A 51 10.54 25.26 -5.54
N SER A 52 9.51 25.84 -6.16
CA SER A 52 9.22 27.28 -6.09
C SER A 52 8.35 27.59 -4.87
N ILE A 53 8.84 28.41 -3.96
CA ILE A 53 8.09 28.86 -2.78
C ILE A 53 6.80 29.55 -3.20
N ARG A 54 6.87 30.42 -4.22
CA ARG A 54 5.71 31.13 -4.75
C ARG A 54 4.64 30.17 -5.25
N ASP A 55 5.01 29.18 -6.06
CA ASP A 55 4.07 28.24 -6.64
C ASP A 55 3.44 27.33 -5.57
N LEU A 56 4.23 26.96 -4.54
CA LEU A 56 3.70 26.23 -3.37
C LEU A 56 2.71 27.09 -2.56
N GLU A 57 2.98 28.39 -2.38
CA GLU A 57 2.05 29.29 -1.70
C GLU A 57 0.79 29.51 -2.52
N GLU A 58 0.88 29.68 -3.85
CA GLU A 58 -0.27 29.77 -4.76
C GLU A 58 -1.11 28.48 -4.73
N ALA A 59 -0.47 27.32 -4.60
CA ALA A 59 -1.16 26.04 -4.37
C ALA A 59 -1.81 25.90 -2.99
N GLY A 60 -1.64 26.86 -2.10
CA GLY A 60 -2.24 26.85 -0.76
C GLY A 60 -1.55 25.88 0.21
N ILE A 61 -0.24 25.68 0.09
CA ILE A 61 0.56 24.71 0.87
C ILE A 61 0.31 24.81 2.38
N ARG A 62 0.06 26.00 2.92
CA ARG A 62 -0.19 26.23 4.35
C ARG A 62 -1.46 25.55 4.89
N LYS A 63 -2.36 25.17 4.01
CA LYS A 63 -3.64 24.49 4.33
C LYS A 63 -3.66 23.03 3.87
N ALA A 64 -2.54 22.56 3.33
CA ALA A 64 -2.45 21.20 2.83
C ALA A 64 -2.28 20.20 3.98
N ASP A 65 -3.22 19.27 4.13
CA ASP A 65 -3.09 18.16 5.07
C ASP A 65 -1.98 17.20 4.64
N LEU A 66 -1.75 17.07 3.33
CA LEU A 66 -0.72 16.22 2.77
C LEU A 66 -0.12 16.84 1.51
N PHE A 67 1.21 16.88 1.47
CA PHE A 67 2.00 17.17 0.28
C PHE A 67 2.72 15.91 -0.18
N VAL A 68 2.56 15.54 -1.44
CA VAL A 68 3.18 14.34 -2.04
C VAL A 68 4.05 14.75 -3.22
N SER A 69 5.35 14.49 -3.17
CA SER A 69 6.25 14.74 -4.29
C SER A 69 6.68 13.44 -4.95
N VAL A 70 6.25 13.24 -6.20
CA VAL A 70 6.45 12.01 -7.00
C VAL A 70 6.96 12.32 -8.41
N THR A 71 7.77 13.35 -8.53
CA THR A 71 8.47 13.66 -9.79
C THR A 71 9.52 12.58 -10.13
N PRO A 72 10.04 12.51 -11.36
CA PRO A 72 11.13 11.59 -11.69
C PRO A 72 12.42 11.82 -10.90
N GLU A 73 12.65 13.07 -10.47
CA GLU A 73 13.91 13.49 -9.84
C GLU A 73 13.84 13.41 -8.31
N GLU A 74 14.61 12.50 -7.71
CA GLU A 74 14.67 12.28 -6.26
C GLU A 74 15.04 13.56 -5.49
N THR A 75 16.04 14.29 -5.96
CA THR A 75 16.49 15.53 -5.32
C THR A 75 15.39 16.59 -5.31
N THR A 76 14.62 16.70 -6.38
CA THR A 76 13.45 17.57 -6.46
C THR A 76 12.39 17.14 -5.44
N ASN A 77 12.13 15.84 -5.31
CA ASN A 77 11.13 15.31 -4.37
C ASN A 77 11.52 15.59 -2.91
N VAL A 78 12.79 15.40 -2.57
CA VAL A 78 13.32 15.69 -1.23
C VAL A 78 13.25 17.20 -0.94
N ALA A 79 13.75 18.03 -1.85
CA ALA A 79 13.75 19.48 -1.67
C ALA A 79 12.33 20.05 -1.55
N ALA A 80 11.42 19.64 -2.43
CA ALA A 80 10.02 20.07 -2.42
C ALA A 80 9.30 19.68 -1.12
N SER A 81 9.52 18.45 -0.63
CA SER A 81 8.92 17.99 0.63
C SER A 81 9.44 18.77 1.84
N ILE A 82 10.73 19.08 1.88
CA ILE A 82 11.30 19.94 2.94
C ILE A 82 10.68 21.33 2.90
N LEU A 83 10.62 21.96 1.71
CA LEU A 83 10.00 23.27 1.54
C LEU A 83 8.53 23.25 1.95
N ALA A 84 7.76 22.27 1.49
CA ALA A 84 6.36 22.11 1.83
C ALA A 84 6.13 22.01 3.34
N SER A 85 6.93 21.20 4.04
CA SER A 85 6.90 21.09 5.50
C SER A 85 7.19 22.43 6.19
N LYS A 86 8.22 23.14 5.76
CA LYS A 86 8.59 24.44 6.36
C LYS A 86 7.60 25.55 6.04
N LEU A 87 6.87 25.44 4.93
CA LEU A 87 5.79 26.37 4.56
C LEU A 87 4.46 26.06 5.25
N GLY A 88 4.33 24.91 5.90
CA GLY A 88 3.19 24.60 6.77
C GLY A 88 2.31 23.42 6.33
N ALA A 89 2.72 22.61 5.37
CA ALA A 89 2.03 21.34 5.11
C ALA A 89 2.04 20.46 6.37
N HIS A 90 0.91 19.84 6.68
CA HIS A 90 0.77 19.02 7.90
C HIS A 90 1.58 17.74 7.81
N LYS A 91 1.58 17.08 6.64
CA LYS A 91 2.38 15.89 6.36
C LYS A 91 3.01 15.96 4.99
N THR A 92 4.15 15.31 4.84
CA THR A 92 4.88 15.25 3.58
C THR A 92 5.28 13.83 3.23
N LEU A 93 5.26 13.53 1.93
CA LEU A 93 5.73 12.27 1.37
C LEU A 93 6.62 12.54 0.16
N ALA A 94 7.81 11.96 0.14
CA ALA A 94 8.75 12.05 -0.98
C ALA A 94 8.94 10.68 -1.65
N ARG A 95 8.82 10.62 -2.99
CA ARG A 95 9.32 9.51 -3.77
C ARG A 95 10.85 9.57 -3.81
N ILE A 96 11.47 8.45 -3.53
CA ILE A 96 12.92 8.27 -3.59
C ILE A 96 13.28 7.07 -4.48
N ASN A 97 14.52 6.98 -4.90
CA ASN A 97 15.10 5.86 -5.62
C ASN A 97 16.38 5.32 -4.97
N ASN A 98 16.84 5.95 -3.87
CA ASN A 98 17.97 5.48 -3.08
C ASN A 98 17.49 4.73 -1.83
N TYR A 99 17.71 3.40 -1.80
CA TYR A 99 17.34 2.56 -0.66
C TYR A 99 18.01 2.97 0.66
N GLU A 100 19.18 3.58 0.58
CA GLU A 100 19.92 4.01 1.77
C GLU A 100 19.09 4.95 2.66
N TYR A 101 18.22 5.77 2.06
CA TYR A 101 17.37 6.71 2.80
C TYR A 101 16.30 6.02 3.65
N LEU A 102 15.91 4.78 3.31
CA LEU A 102 14.95 3.98 4.07
C LEU A 102 15.56 3.23 5.25
N LEU A 103 16.88 3.23 5.40
CA LEU A 103 17.52 2.61 6.57
C LEU A 103 17.12 3.34 7.83
N PRO A 104 16.85 2.65 8.96
CA PRO A 104 16.29 3.26 10.17
C PRO A 104 17.05 4.50 10.64
N LYS A 105 18.38 4.44 10.63
CA LYS A 105 19.25 5.56 11.03
C LYS A 105 19.11 6.78 10.12
N ASN A 106 18.97 6.56 8.81
CA ASN A 106 18.89 7.66 7.84
C ASN A 106 17.46 8.21 7.78
N LYS A 107 16.45 7.37 7.95
CA LYS A 107 15.04 7.78 7.99
C LYS A 107 14.78 8.84 9.04
N GLU A 108 15.35 8.69 10.24
CA GLU A 108 15.24 9.68 11.31
C GLU A 108 15.82 11.07 10.90
N LEU A 109 16.88 11.08 10.09
CA LEU A 109 17.44 12.33 9.54
C LEU A 109 16.42 13.06 8.67
N PHE A 110 15.76 12.35 7.75
CA PHE A 110 14.78 12.95 6.85
C PHE A 110 13.51 13.40 7.60
N GLU A 111 13.08 12.64 8.61
CA GLU A 111 11.98 13.05 9.50
C GLU A 111 12.27 14.36 10.21
N LYS A 112 13.50 14.55 10.75
CA LYS A 112 13.94 15.81 11.35
C LYS A 112 14.00 16.98 10.36
N MET A 113 14.25 16.69 9.08
CA MET A 113 14.23 17.68 8.00
C MET A 113 12.79 18.07 7.59
N GLY A 114 11.79 17.33 8.02
CA GLY A 114 10.37 17.56 7.73
C GLY A 114 9.81 16.68 6.63
N ILE A 115 10.40 15.50 6.37
CA ILE A 115 9.85 14.50 5.47
C ILE A 115 9.28 13.36 6.31
N ASP A 116 7.95 13.31 6.45
CA ASP A 116 7.29 12.33 7.32
C ASP A 116 7.33 10.92 6.75
N SER A 117 7.31 10.79 5.42
CA SER A 117 7.32 9.51 4.75
C SER A 117 8.13 9.53 3.47
N MET A 118 8.79 8.42 3.19
CA MET A 118 9.50 8.19 1.93
C MET A 118 9.01 6.90 1.30
N ILE A 119 8.80 6.92 -0.01
CA ILE A 119 8.36 5.77 -0.79
C ILE A 119 9.33 5.49 -1.93
N TYR A 120 9.65 4.21 -2.13
CA TYR A 120 10.45 3.72 -3.25
C TYR A 120 9.58 2.72 -4.06
N PRO A 121 8.82 3.22 -5.07
CA PRO A 121 7.84 2.40 -5.80
C PRO A 121 8.44 1.17 -6.46
N GLU A 122 9.62 1.30 -7.06
CA GLU A 122 10.30 0.20 -7.75
C GLU A 122 10.69 -0.93 -6.78
N MET A 123 11.07 -0.58 -5.55
CA MET A 123 11.34 -1.56 -4.50
C MET A 123 10.07 -2.27 -4.03
N LEU A 124 8.96 -1.53 -3.92
CA LEU A 124 7.66 -2.12 -3.57
C LEU A 124 7.21 -3.09 -4.65
N ALA A 125 7.27 -2.70 -5.92
CA ALA A 125 6.95 -3.57 -7.04
C ALA A 125 7.84 -4.82 -7.08
N ALA A 126 9.15 -4.66 -6.87
CA ALA A 126 10.09 -5.78 -6.81
C ALA A 126 9.74 -6.76 -5.67
N LYS A 127 9.38 -6.26 -4.48
CA LYS A 127 8.95 -7.08 -3.35
C LYS A 127 7.68 -7.87 -3.66
N GLU A 128 6.69 -7.25 -4.30
CA GLU A 128 5.47 -7.93 -4.74
C GLU A 128 5.75 -9.03 -5.74
N ILE A 129 6.59 -8.78 -6.75
CA ILE A 129 6.99 -9.79 -7.74
C ILE A 129 7.71 -10.96 -7.05
N VAL A 130 8.68 -10.68 -6.18
CA VAL A 130 9.41 -11.72 -5.42
C VAL A 130 8.44 -12.55 -4.57
N THR A 131 7.47 -11.91 -3.93
CA THR A 131 6.45 -12.60 -3.13
C THR A 131 5.59 -13.52 -4.00
N ALA A 132 5.14 -13.05 -5.15
CA ALA A 132 4.36 -13.83 -6.11
C ALA A 132 5.14 -15.06 -6.63
N VAL A 133 6.43 -14.88 -6.92
CA VAL A 133 7.30 -15.97 -7.40
C VAL A 133 7.59 -17.00 -6.29
N ARG A 134 7.89 -16.53 -5.08
CA ARG A 134 8.22 -17.42 -3.95
C ARG A 134 7.02 -18.15 -3.37
N ARG A 135 5.81 -17.57 -3.49
CA ARG A 135 4.58 -18.11 -2.89
C ARG A 135 3.42 -18.15 -3.88
N PRO A 136 3.57 -18.89 -5.02
CA PRO A 136 2.55 -18.93 -6.08
C PRO A 136 1.24 -19.58 -5.63
N TRP A 137 1.26 -20.26 -4.48
CA TRP A 137 0.10 -20.90 -3.88
C TRP A 137 -0.78 -19.93 -3.06
N THR A 138 -0.29 -18.71 -2.75
CA THR A 138 -1.06 -17.67 -2.03
C THR A 138 -1.83 -16.80 -3.02
N ARG A 139 -2.93 -16.23 -2.56
CA ARG A 139 -3.67 -15.16 -3.25
C ARG A 139 -3.29 -13.79 -2.73
N GLN A 140 -3.11 -13.70 -1.41
CA GLN A 140 -2.60 -12.52 -0.71
C GLN A 140 -1.56 -12.95 0.31
N TYR A 141 -0.60 -12.08 0.56
CA TYR A 141 0.42 -12.27 1.57
C TYR A 141 0.87 -10.92 2.13
N TRP A 142 0.70 -10.73 3.42
CA TRP A 142 1.12 -9.52 4.11
C TRP A 142 1.95 -9.85 5.35
N GLU A 143 3.09 -9.18 5.46
CA GLU A 143 3.91 -9.16 6.67
C GLU A 143 3.56 -7.91 7.49
N LEU A 144 2.96 -8.11 8.65
CA LEU A 144 2.58 -7.05 9.57
C LEU A 144 3.58 -6.95 10.73
N PHE A 145 3.76 -5.77 11.27
CA PHE A 145 4.66 -5.51 12.41
C PHE A 145 6.08 -6.07 12.20
N GLY A 146 6.68 -5.79 11.03
CA GLY A 146 8.01 -6.28 10.70
C GLY A 146 8.10 -7.81 10.52
N GLY A 147 6.97 -8.47 10.29
CA GLY A 147 6.88 -9.92 10.10
C GLY A 147 6.59 -10.72 11.37
N ALA A 148 6.26 -10.04 12.47
CA ALA A 148 5.78 -10.71 13.68
C ALA A 148 4.42 -11.39 13.49
N LEU A 149 3.60 -10.83 12.60
CA LEU A 149 2.33 -11.41 12.18
C LEU A 149 2.28 -11.52 10.66
N ILE A 150 1.89 -12.68 10.17
CA ILE A 150 1.68 -12.94 8.74
C ILE A 150 0.19 -13.15 8.50
N LEU A 151 -0.35 -12.45 7.50
CA LEU A 151 -1.70 -12.68 6.99
C LEU A 151 -1.60 -13.28 5.59
N ILE A 152 -2.20 -14.46 5.40
CA ILE A 152 -2.13 -15.22 4.15
C ILE A 152 -3.53 -15.55 3.66
N GLY A 153 -3.86 -15.17 2.42
CA GLY A 153 -5.06 -15.61 1.74
C GLY A 153 -4.76 -16.79 0.81
N VAL A 154 -5.43 -17.92 0.98
CA VAL A 154 -5.22 -19.13 0.17
C VAL A 154 -6.54 -19.62 -0.41
N LYS A 155 -6.59 -19.85 -1.74
CA LYS A 155 -7.72 -20.53 -2.36
C LYS A 155 -7.66 -22.02 -2.04
N VAL A 156 -8.63 -22.52 -1.30
CA VAL A 156 -8.68 -23.90 -0.83
C VAL A 156 -9.08 -24.82 -1.99
N ARG A 157 -8.42 -25.98 -2.10
CA ARG A 157 -8.70 -27.02 -3.09
C ARG A 157 -9.52 -28.15 -2.47
N ASP A 158 -10.11 -29.01 -3.32
CA ASP A 158 -10.92 -30.16 -2.91
C ASP A 158 -10.17 -31.15 -2.00
N ASN A 159 -8.85 -31.28 -2.22
CA ASN A 159 -7.96 -32.15 -1.44
C ASN A 159 -7.45 -31.53 -0.13
N SER A 160 -7.92 -30.36 0.25
CA SER A 160 -7.54 -29.71 1.50
C SER A 160 -8.12 -30.47 2.71
N ARG A 161 -7.31 -30.56 3.76
CA ARG A 161 -7.74 -31.13 5.05
C ARG A 161 -8.78 -30.26 5.78
N LEU A 162 -8.96 -29.04 5.32
CA LEU A 162 -9.87 -28.05 5.91
C LEU A 162 -11.30 -28.16 5.38
N VAL A 163 -11.49 -28.81 4.22
CA VAL A 163 -12.77 -28.89 3.53
C VAL A 163 -13.72 -29.85 4.26
N ASN A 164 -15.01 -29.45 4.31
CA ASN A 164 -16.11 -30.22 4.90
C ASN A 164 -15.97 -30.53 6.40
N LYS A 165 -15.19 -29.74 7.12
CA LYS A 165 -15.07 -29.79 8.58
C LYS A 165 -15.60 -28.51 9.20
N HIS A 166 -16.18 -28.61 10.38
CA HIS A 166 -16.49 -27.44 11.19
C HIS A 166 -15.19 -26.78 11.67
N LEU A 167 -15.18 -25.45 11.72
CA LEU A 167 -13.99 -24.73 12.19
C LEU A 167 -13.66 -25.06 13.68
N SER A 168 -14.68 -25.39 14.48
CA SER A 168 -14.47 -25.87 15.87
C SER A 168 -13.64 -27.15 15.94
N GLU A 169 -13.74 -28.03 14.95
CA GLU A 169 -12.96 -29.27 14.87
C GLU A 169 -11.50 -28.98 14.49
N LEU A 170 -11.28 -27.97 13.63
CA LEU A 170 -9.96 -27.58 13.17
C LEU A 170 -9.15 -26.83 14.24
N LEU A 171 -9.81 -26.10 15.13
CA LEU A 171 -9.18 -25.30 16.17
C LEU A 171 -8.58 -26.12 17.31
N ASN A 172 -9.02 -27.38 17.48
CA ASN A 172 -8.59 -28.23 18.60
C ASN A 172 -7.24 -28.91 18.37
N GLU A 173 -6.73 -28.98 17.14
CA GLU A 173 -5.55 -29.82 16.85
C GLU A 173 -4.21 -29.08 16.88
N GLN A 174 -4.14 -27.79 16.56
CA GLN A 174 -2.84 -27.08 16.60
C GLN A 174 -3.02 -25.56 16.54
N LYS A 175 -2.43 -24.84 17.51
CA LYS A 175 -2.37 -23.35 17.54
C LYS A 175 -1.35 -22.75 16.56
N LEU A 176 -1.14 -23.35 15.39
CA LEU A 176 -0.12 -22.93 14.43
C LEU A 176 -0.57 -21.75 13.56
N TYR A 177 -1.87 -21.60 13.40
CA TYR A 177 -2.50 -20.52 12.65
C TYR A 177 -3.92 -20.27 13.15
N HIS A 178 -4.47 -19.12 12.79
CA HIS A 178 -5.87 -18.79 13.04
C HIS A 178 -6.57 -18.41 11.74
N ILE A 179 -7.82 -18.85 11.55
CA ILE A 179 -8.64 -18.50 10.39
C ILE A 179 -9.46 -17.26 10.78
N VAL A 180 -9.20 -16.14 10.09
CA VAL A 180 -9.79 -14.84 10.44
C VAL A 180 -10.89 -14.39 9.50
N ALA A 181 -10.89 -14.88 8.25
CA ALA A 181 -11.94 -14.59 7.29
C ALA A 181 -12.02 -15.67 6.21
N ILE A 182 -13.19 -15.83 5.61
CA ILE A 182 -13.44 -16.70 4.45
C ILE A 182 -14.13 -15.84 3.38
N LYS A 183 -13.52 -15.74 2.20
CA LYS A 183 -14.16 -15.15 1.02
C LYS A 183 -14.76 -16.26 0.17
N ARG A 184 -16.09 -16.30 0.11
CA ARG A 184 -16.89 -17.21 -0.71
C ARG A 184 -17.58 -16.44 -1.81
N GLN A 185 -17.18 -16.63 -3.05
CA GLN A 185 -17.67 -15.86 -4.20
C GLN A 185 -17.52 -14.35 -3.97
N TYR A 186 -18.61 -13.63 -3.68
CA TYR A 186 -18.65 -12.18 -3.46
C TYR A 186 -18.82 -11.81 -1.98
N GLU A 187 -19.03 -12.78 -1.10
CA GLU A 187 -19.25 -12.55 0.33
C GLU A 187 -17.98 -12.74 1.15
N THR A 188 -17.84 -11.94 2.19
CA THR A 188 -16.80 -12.13 3.22
C THR A 188 -17.48 -12.59 4.51
N ILE A 189 -17.11 -13.77 4.95
CA ILE A 189 -17.61 -14.41 6.17
C ILE A 189 -16.56 -14.21 7.26
N ILE A 190 -16.97 -13.67 8.39
CA ILE A 190 -16.17 -13.71 9.63
C ILE A 190 -16.51 -15.02 10.32
N PRO A 191 -15.60 -16.00 10.32
CA PRO A 191 -15.94 -17.38 10.63
C PRO A 191 -16.24 -17.60 12.11
N ARG A 192 -17.22 -18.48 12.36
CA ARG A 192 -17.56 -19.01 13.67
C ARG A 192 -17.26 -20.51 13.72
N GLY A 193 -17.21 -21.10 14.89
CA GLY A 193 -16.92 -22.52 15.06
C GLY A 193 -17.85 -23.46 14.29
N THR A 194 -19.08 -23.05 14.03
CA THR A 194 -20.10 -23.79 13.26
C THR A 194 -19.97 -23.66 11.74
N ASP A 195 -19.14 -22.75 11.25
CA ASP A 195 -18.97 -22.55 9.81
C ASP A 195 -18.06 -23.61 9.20
N PHE A 196 -18.25 -23.83 7.89
CA PHE A 196 -17.47 -24.79 7.09
C PHE A 196 -16.63 -24.04 6.05
N ILE A 197 -15.51 -24.65 5.69
CA ILE A 197 -14.72 -24.27 4.53
C ILE A 197 -15.13 -25.15 3.36
N LEU A 198 -15.45 -24.52 2.23
CA LEU A 198 -15.82 -25.20 1.00
C LEU A 198 -14.69 -25.13 -0.05
N PRO A 199 -14.64 -26.10 -0.98
CA PRO A 199 -13.73 -25.99 -2.12
C PRO A 199 -13.95 -24.69 -2.89
N GLY A 200 -12.85 -24.02 -3.25
CA GLY A 200 -12.89 -22.76 -3.96
C GLY A 200 -12.94 -21.51 -3.09
N ASP A 201 -13.23 -21.64 -1.79
CA ASP A 201 -13.13 -20.52 -0.84
C ASP A 201 -11.71 -19.96 -0.81
N ILE A 202 -11.59 -18.66 -0.60
CA ILE A 202 -10.32 -18.03 -0.23
C ILE A 202 -10.35 -17.85 1.29
N VAL A 203 -9.49 -18.59 1.97
CA VAL A 203 -9.41 -18.59 3.43
C VAL A 203 -8.23 -17.73 3.85
N PHE A 204 -8.45 -16.83 4.78
CA PHE A 204 -7.44 -15.95 5.34
C PHE A 204 -6.97 -16.47 6.68
N PHE A 205 -5.66 -16.71 6.77
CA PHE A 205 -4.97 -17.22 7.93
C PHE A 205 -4.07 -16.14 8.54
N THR A 206 -4.07 -16.05 9.86
CA THR A 206 -2.98 -15.38 10.59
C THR A 206 -2.05 -16.43 11.16
N THR A 207 -0.74 -16.20 11.04
CA THR A 207 0.30 -17.14 11.49
C THR A 207 1.63 -16.41 11.74
N THR A 208 2.66 -17.15 12.13
CA THR A 208 4.05 -16.67 12.22
C THR A 208 4.87 -17.16 11.01
N LYS A 209 6.06 -16.61 10.81
CA LYS A 209 6.97 -17.04 9.71
C LYS A 209 7.30 -18.54 9.76
N GLU A 210 7.39 -19.10 10.95
CA GLU A 210 7.74 -20.51 11.18
C GLU A 210 6.64 -21.46 10.68
N HIS A 211 5.38 -21.06 10.78
CA HIS A 211 4.22 -21.90 10.49
C HIS A 211 3.56 -21.64 9.12
N ILE A 212 4.22 -20.89 8.22
CA ILE A 212 3.72 -20.68 6.85
C ILE A 212 3.54 -21.99 6.09
N LYS A 213 4.48 -22.94 6.27
CA LYS A 213 4.42 -24.27 5.63
C LYS A 213 3.25 -25.11 6.13
N ASP A 214 2.87 -24.97 7.40
CA ASP A 214 1.72 -25.66 7.96
C ASP A 214 0.43 -25.17 7.31
N VAL A 215 0.28 -23.85 7.12
CA VAL A 215 -0.85 -23.28 6.36
C VAL A 215 -0.87 -23.84 4.93
N GLN A 216 0.27 -23.91 4.23
CA GLN A 216 0.37 -24.43 2.87
C GLN A 216 -0.11 -25.88 2.79
N MET A 217 0.38 -26.75 3.67
CA MET A 217 0.02 -28.17 3.71
C MET A 217 -1.46 -28.38 4.03
N HIS A 218 -1.99 -27.68 5.05
CA HIS A 218 -3.37 -27.84 5.46
C HIS A 218 -4.35 -27.31 4.41
N ALA A 219 -4.00 -26.24 3.69
CA ALA A 219 -4.80 -25.73 2.58
C ALA A 219 -4.73 -26.60 1.31
N GLY A 220 -4.00 -27.72 1.32
CA GLY A 220 -3.89 -28.66 0.20
C GLY A 220 -3.03 -28.15 -0.96
N LYS A 221 -2.01 -27.33 -0.67
CA LYS A 221 -1.08 -26.82 -1.68
C LYS A 221 0.20 -27.64 -1.67
N LYS A 222 0.66 -27.97 -2.88
CA LYS A 222 2.00 -28.57 -3.07
C LYS A 222 3.06 -27.44 -3.14
N ASP A 223 4.30 -27.80 -2.86
CA ASP A 223 5.46 -26.94 -3.04
C ASP A 223 5.66 -26.55 -4.51
#